data_ef47013003257215daa936945b794036
#
_entry.id   ef47013003257215daa936945b794036
#
_cell.length_a   1.000
_cell.length_b   1.000
_cell.length_c   1.000
_cell.angle_alpha   90.00
_cell.angle_beta   90.00
_cell.angle_gamma   90.00
#
_symmetry.space_group_name_H-M   'P 1'
#
loop_
_entity.id
_entity.type
_entity.pdbx_description
1 polymer ?
#
loop_
_entity_poly.entity_id
_entity_poly.type
_entity_poly.pdbx_seq_one_letter_code
_entity_poly.pdbx_strand_id
1 'polypeptide(L)'
;MCGGRSPIVQTRPEYPALARQAHIQGKVELDAVLDEHGNVVEMKIVSGPPVLYQAALDALKKWKYEPTYLNDQPIAVQMLVTISFQLDQ
;
A
#
# COMPACT_ATOMS: atom_id res chain seq x y z
N MET A 1 17.79 -8.65 -0.08
CA MET A 1 17.34 -7.98 0.39
C MET A 1 16.12 -7.80 0.57
N CYS A 2 15.72 -7.63 1.23
CA CYS A 2 14.63 -7.57 1.42
C CYS A 2 13.95 -6.76 1.16
N GLY A 3 13.27 -6.85 0.84
CA GLY A 3 12.52 -6.23 0.30
C GLY A 3 11.74 -5.25 0.69
N GLY A 4 11.49 -5.04 1.62
CA GLY A 4 10.51 -4.10 2.00
C GLY A 4 11.13 -2.77 2.24
N ARG A 5 10.67 -1.80 1.58
CA ARG A 5 11.05 -0.43 1.85
C ARG A 5 9.98 0.21 2.69
N SER A 6 10.39 1.03 3.64
CA SER A 6 9.45 1.76 4.46
C SER A 6 9.06 3.05 3.76
N PRO A 7 7.79 3.40 3.73
CA PRO A 7 7.40 4.68 3.13
C PRO A 7 7.84 5.85 4.00
N ILE A 8 8.20 6.97 3.37
CA ILE A 8 8.49 8.21 4.08
C ILE A 8 7.20 8.79 4.65
N VAL A 9 6.14 8.78 3.84
CA VAL A 9 4.82 9.22 4.26
C VAL A 9 3.89 8.04 4.16
N GLN A 10 3.23 7.71 5.26
CA GLN A 10 2.34 6.58 5.33
C GLN A 10 1.03 7.04 5.96
N THR A 11 -0.02 7.00 5.15
CA THR A 11 -1.34 7.39 5.60
C THR A 11 -2.07 6.16 6.12
N ARG A 12 -2.73 6.29 7.27
CA ARG A 12 -3.53 5.23 7.80
C ARG A 12 -4.72 4.98 6.90
N PRO A 13 -5.02 3.72 6.55
CA PRO A 13 -6.22 3.45 5.78
C PRO A 13 -7.47 3.71 6.62
N GLU A 14 -8.49 4.20 5.95
CA GLU A 14 -9.77 4.43 6.61
C GLU A 14 -10.56 3.14 6.58
N TYR A 15 -10.99 2.67 7.75
CA TYR A 15 -11.70 1.41 7.86
C TYR A 15 -13.12 1.61 7.31
N PRO A 16 -13.53 0.86 6.28
CA PRO A 16 -14.88 1.04 5.73
C PRO A 16 -15.94 0.69 6.77
N ALA A 17 -16.99 1.47 6.82
CA ALA A 17 -18.05 1.26 7.80
C ALA A 17 -18.67 -0.12 7.65
N LEU A 18 -18.89 -0.56 6.42
CA LEU A 18 -19.47 -1.87 6.17
C LEU A 18 -18.61 -2.99 6.73
N ALA A 19 -17.29 -2.90 6.51
CA ALA A 19 -16.37 -3.90 7.02
C ALA A 19 -16.31 -3.88 8.54
N ARG A 20 -16.38 -2.68 9.13
CA ARG A 20 -16.38 -2.55 10.58
C ARG A 20 -17.61 -3.21 11.17
N GLN A 21 -18.78 -2.97 10.57
CA GLN A 21 -20.02 -3.55 11.06
C GLN A 21 -20.02 -5.07 10.94
N ALA A 22 -19.42 -5.58 9.87
CA ALA A 22 -19.36 -7.02 9.65
C ALA A 22 -18.17 -7.68 10.33
N HIS A 23 -17.35 -6.91 11.04
CA HIS A 23 -16.16 -7.41 11.74
C HIS A 23 -15.18 -8.08 10.77
N ILE A 24 -15.04 -7.50 9.58
CA ILE A 24 -14.13 -8.03 8.57
C ILE A 24 -12.76 -7.44 8.81
N GLN A 25 -11.79 -8.29 9.02
CA GLN A 25 -10.40 -7.93 9.21
C GLN A 25 -9.57 -8.72 8.23
N GLY A 26 -8.34 -8.29 8.04
CA GLY A 26 -7.43 -9.03 7.18
C GLY A 26 -6.39 -8.13 6.56
N LYS A 27 -5.67 -8.71 5.63
CA LYS A 27 -4.60 -8.01 4.92
C LYS A 27 -4.94 -7.92 3.46
N VAL A 28 -4.66 -6.76 2.88
CA VAL A 28 -4.78 -6.55 1.45
C VAL A 28 -3.38 -6.45 0.88
N GLU A 29 -3.10 -7.29 -0.11
CA GLU A 29 -1.80 -7.27 -0.78
C GLU A 29 -1.96 -6.60 -2.13
N LEU A 30 -1.04 -5.69 -2.43
CA LEU A 30 -1.09 -4.92 -3.65
C LEU A 30 0.28 -4.90 -4.31
N ASP A 31 0.28 -4.97 -5.63
CA ASP A 31 1.46 -4.64 -6.40
C ASP A 31 1.46 -3.14 -6.64
N ALA A 32 2.54 -2.50 -6.32
CA ALA A 32 2.66 -1.05 -6.50
C ALA A 32 3.83 -0.75 -7.40
N VAL A 33 3.65 0.22 -8.29
CA VAL A 33 4.74 0.75 -9.10
C VAL A 33 5.05 2.14 -8.59
N LEU A 34 6.31 2.35 -8.25
CA LEU A 34 6.80 3.64 -7.80
C LEU A 34 7.58 4.28 -8.92
N ASP A 35 7.38 5.58 -9.11
CA ASP A 35 8.14 6.29 -10.12
C ASP A 35 9.52 6.68 -9.57
N GLU A 36 10.27 7.40 -10.36
CA GLU A 36 11.64 7.80 -10.02
C GLU A 36 11.69 8.70 -8.80
N HIS A 37 10.57 9.30 -8.45
CA HIS A 37 10.50 10.21 -7.32
C HIS A 37 9.93 9.56 -6.07
N GLY A 38 9.60 8.27 -6.15
CA GLY A 38 9.04 7.57 -5.00
C GLY A 38 7.54 7.71 -4.85
N ASN A 39 6.87 8.22 -5.86
CA ASN A 39 5.41 8.32 -5.85
C ASN A 39 4.79 7.03 -6.34
N VAL A 40 3.66 6.66 -5.74
CA VAL A 40 2.92 5.48 -6.16
C VAL A 40 2.11 5.88 -7.39
N VAL A 41 2.44 5.31 -8.56
CA VAL A 41 1.80 5.68 -9.80
C VAL A 41 0.90 4.58 -10.35
N GLU A 42 1.05 3.36 -9.87
CA GLU A 42 0.21 2.26 -10.31
C GLU A 42 0.00 1.31 -9.13
N MET A 43 -1.21 0.78 -9.03
CA MET A 43 -1.54 -0.16 -7.96
C MET A 43 -2.44 -1.25 -8.52
N LYS A 44 -2.22 -2.47 -8.05
CA LYS A 44 -3.01 -3.60 -8.46
C LYS A 44 -3.26 -4.49 -7.26
N ILE A 45 -4.53 -4.84 -7.03
CA ILE A 45 -4.87 -5.73 -5.93
C ILE A 45 -4.42 -7.15 -6.26
N VAL A 46 -3.70 -7.76 -5.34
CA VAL A 46 -3.28 -9.15 -5.48
C VAL A 46 -4.21 -10.06 -4.71
N SER A 47 -4.51 -9.72 -3.46
CA SER A 47 -5.37 -10.55 -2.64
C SER A 47 -5.91 -9.74 -1.47
N GLY A 48 -6.95 -10.28 -0.83
CA GLY A 48 -7.52 -9.69 0.35
C GLY A 48 -9.03 -9.67 0.31
N PRO A 49 -9.69 -9.29 1.40
CA PRO A 49 -11.14 -9.17 1.41
C PRO A 49 -11.60 -8.03 0.50
N PRO A 50 -12.51 -8.30 -0.44
CA PRO A 50 -12.90 -7.25 -1.40
C PRO A 50 -13.47 -5.99 -0.77
N VAL A 51 -14.13 -6.09 0.36
CA VAL A 51 -14.72 -4.93 1.01
C VAL A 51 -13.64 -3.94 1.47
N LEU A 52 -12.39 -4.39 1.60
CA LEU A 52 -11.29 -3.54 2.04
C LEU A 52 -10.47 -2.99 0.88
N TYR A 53 -10.75 -3.39 -0.35
CA TYR A 53 -9.94 -3.01 -1.51
C TYR A 53 -9.86 -1.50 -1.68
N GLN A 54 -10.97 -0.83 -1.67
CA GLN A 54 -11.00 0.60 -1.95
C GLN A 54 -10.24 1.39 -0.88
N ALA A 55 -10.40 0.99 0.38
CA ALA A 55 -9.70 1.66 1.47
C ALA A 55 -8.20 1.48 1.35
N ALA A 56 -7.77 0.28 0.94
CA ALA A 56 -6.34 0.03 0.77
C ALA A 56 -5.78 0.85 -0.39
N LEU A 57 -6.50 0.91 -1.50
CA LEU A 57 -6.05 1.70 -2.64
C LEU A 57 -5.98 3.18 -2.30
N ASP A 58 -7.01 3.69 -1.60
CA ASP A 58 -7.03 5.10 -1.23
C ASP A 58 -5.90 5.47 -0.29
N ALA A 59 -5.54 4.57 0.60
CA ALA A 59 -4.43 4.82 1.52
C ALA A 59 -3.10 4.80 0.78
N LEU A 60 -2.90 3.76 -0.02
CA LEU A 60 -1.59 3.56 -0.67
C LEU A 60 -1.27 4.69 -1.65
N LYS A 61 -2.26 5.22 -2.34
CA LYS A 61 -1.97 6.27 -3.31
C LYS A 61 -1.48 7.56 -2.66
N LYS A 62 -1.66 7.69 -1.35
CA LYS A 62 -1.18 8.85 -0.60
C LYS A 62 0.18 8.61 0.04
N TRP A 63 0.68 7.39 -0.05
CA TRP A 63 1.97 7.07 0.53
C TRP A 63 3.09 7.61 -0.34
N LYS A 64 4.22 7.88 0.27
CA LYS A 64 5.39 8.39 -0.42
C LYS A 64 6.60 7.59 0.02
N TYR A 65 7.41 7.17 -0.93
CA TYR A 65 8.63 6.42 -0.66
C TYR A 65 9.83 7.24 -1.06
N GLU A 66 10.97 6.87 -0.54
CA GLU A 66 12.22 7.44 -1.02
C GLU A 66 12.52 6.90 -2.40
N PRO A 67 13.13 7.73 -3.27
CA PRO A 67 13.54 7.22 -4.57
C PRO A 67 14.53 6.08 -4.44
N THR A 68 14.47 5.15 -5.36
CA THR A 68 15.40 4.04 -5.46
C THR A 68 16.44 4.38 -6.51
N TYR A 69 17.70 4.17 -6.19
CA TYR A 69 18.79 4.54 -7.09
C TYR A 69 19.51 3.31 -7.59
N LEU A 70 19.89 3.35 -8.85
CA LEU A 70 20.76 2.34 -9.45
C LEU A 70 21.86 3.10 -10.18
N ASN A 71 23.11 2.90 -9.77
CA ASN A 71 24.25 3.63 -10.36
C ASN A 71 24.03 5.13 -10.32
N ASP A 72 23.56 5.62 -9.18
CA ASP A 72 23.29 7.05 -8.94
C ASP A 72 22.16 7.63 -9.78
N GLN A 73 21.37 6.77 -10.42
CA GLN A 73 20.21 7.20 -11.20
C GLN A 73 18.94 6.77 -10.49
N PRO A 74 17.97 7.67 -10.30
CA PRO A 74 16.70 7.24 -9.74
C PRO A 74 15.94 6.39 -10.75
N ILE A 75 15.33 5.32 -10.28
CA ILE A 75 14.62 4.39 -11.14
C ILE A 75 13.23 4.13 -10.61
N ALA A 76 12.34 3.74 -11.51
CA ALA A 76 11.03 3.24 -11.13
C ALA A 76 11.18 1.80 -10.65
N VAL A 77 10.37 1.42 -9.67
CA VAL A 77 10.43 0.06 -9.13
C VAL A 77 9.03 -0.46 -8.91
N GLN A 78 8.93 -1.76 -8.88
CA GLN A 78 7.68 -2.46 -8.57
C GLN A 78 7.87 -3.21 -7.27
N MET A 79 6.89 -3.16 -6.38
CA MET A 79 7.02 -3.84 -5.11
C MET A 79 5.67 -4.30 -4.60
N LEU A 80 5.70 -5.29 -3.72
CA LEU A 80 4.50 -5.80 -3.07
C LEU A 80 4.31 -5.05 -1.76
N VAL A 81 3.09 -4.57 -1.54
CA VAL A 81 2.74 -3.83 -0.33
C VAL A 81 1.61 -4.57 0.36
N THR A 82 1.72 -4.71 1.67
CA THR A 82 0.68 -5.33 2.48
C THR A 82 0.11 -4.28 3.43
N ILE A 83 -1.21 -4.12 3.38
CA ILE A 83 -1.91 -3.21 4.28
C ILE A 83 -2.83 -4.03 5.18
N SER A 84 -2.64 -3.90 6.47
CA SER A 84 -3.39 -4.67 7.45
C SER A 84 -4.57 -3.85 7.99
N PHE A 85 -5.71 -4.51 8.09
CA PHE A 85 -6.90 -3.93 8.69
C PHE A 85 -7.27 -4.75 9.91
N GLN A 86 -7.24 -4.13 11.08
CA GLN A 86 -7.57 -4.79 12.32
C GLN A 86 -8.51 -3.91 13.12
N LEU A 87 -9.45 -4.56 13.78
CA LEU A 87 -10.40 -3.87 14.64
C LEU A 87 -9.89 -3.92 16.07
N ASP A 88 -9.91 -2.77 16.73
CA ASP A 88 -9.57 -2.70 18.13
C ASP A 88 -10.78 -3.11 18.96
N GLN A 89 -10.52 -3.85 19.99
CA GLN A 89 -11.56 -4.28 20.92
C GLN A 89 -11.71 -3.33 22.07
#